data_b54e1ddfe54efc66834e19aa9c2986fe
#
_entry.id   b54e1ddfe54efc66834e19aa9c2986fe
#
_cell.length_a   1.000
_cell.length_b   1.000
_cell.length_c   1.000
_cell.angle_alpha   90.00
_cell.angle_beta   90.00
_cell.angle_gamma   90.00
#
_symmetry.space_group_name_H-M   'P 1'
#
loop_
_entity.id
_entity.type
_entity.pdbx_description
1 polymer ?
#
loop_
_entity_poly.entity_id
_entity_poly.type
_entity_poly.pdbx_seq_one_letter_code
_entity_poly.pdbx_strand_id
1 'polypeptide(L)'
;NAPIMLQAQEMLRKWEARDPEVYSLWETMNGWVYEGFDVTYKALGVDFDKVYYESQTYLLGKSLVEEGLRKGVFYRRPDNSVWIDLTADGLDEKLLLRGDGTSVYMTQDLGTAYRRFEDNKLDDMIYVVGNEQNYHFQVLKLVLKKLGYADWSDHITHLSYGMVELPEGKMKSREGTVVDADDLIADMVATAREMSAELGKLDDCSEEEANAVSTMVGLGALKYFILKVDPRKTMLFDPRESIDFNGNTGPFIQYTHARICSILRKATEAGIDFSAAVQADYLPEEIDL
;
A
#
# COMPACT_ATOMS: atom_id res chain seq x y z
N ASN A 1 3.18 -27.37 -23.42
CA ASN A 1 2.30 -26.54 -22.59
C ASN A 1 1.03 -27.33 -22.26
N ALA A 2 0.61 -27.35 -21.01
CA ALA A 2 -0.66 -27.97 -20.62
C ALA A 2 -1.84 -27.28 -21.34
N PRO A 3 -2.90 -27.99 -21.74
CA PRO A 3 -4.05 -27.40 -22.45
C PRO A 3 -4.64 -26.19 -21.73
N ILE A 4 -4.69 -26.19 -20.41
CA ILE A 4 -5.20 -25.06 -19.60
C ILE A 4 -4.34 -23.78 -19.75
N MET A 5 -3.04 -23.92 -19.95
CA MET A 5 -2.16 -22.77 -20.18
C MET A 5 -2.41 -22.12 -21.55
N LEU A 6 -2.74 -22.91 -22.56
CA LEU A 6 -3.11 -22.39 -23.86
C LEU A 6 -4.46 -21.67 -23.80
N GLN A 7 -5.42 -22.19 -23.03
CA GLN A 7 -6.69 -21.55 -22.80
C GLN A 7 -6.53 -20.21 -22.05
N ALA A 8 -5.68 -20.14 -21.03
CA ALA A 8 -5.39 -18.90 -20.31
C ALA A 8 -4.75 -17.84 -21.21
N GLN A 9 -3.81 -18.24 -22.08
CA GLN A 9 -3.21 -17.33 -23.07
C GLN A 9 -4.26 -16.83 -24.09
N GLU A 10 -5.18 -17.70 -24.49
CA GLU A 10 -6.28 -17.32 -25.38
C GLU A 10 -7.23 -16.34 -24.70
N MET A 11 -7.58 -16.56 -23.42
CA MET A 11 -8.39 -15.61 -22.66
C MET A 11 -7.73 -14.24 -22.57
N LEU A 12 -6.41 -14.15 -22.37
CA LEU A 12 -5.71 -12.86 -22.36
C LEU A 12 -5.81 -12.15 -23.71
N ARG A 13 -5.63 -12.86 -24.83
CA ARG A 13 -5.81 -12.27 -26.16
C ARG A 13 -7.23 -11.77 -26.42
N LYS A 14 -8.23 -12.55 -26.00
CA LYS A 14 -9.64 -12.16 -26.07
C LYS A 14 -9.94 -10.93 -25.22
N TRP A 15 -9.39 -10.87 -24.01
CA TRP A 15 -9.51 -9.70 -23.15
C TRP A 15 -8.90 -8.45 -23.81
N GLU A 16 -7.71 -8.54 -24.37
CA GLU A 16 -7.05 -7.44 -25.10
C GLU A 16 -7.87 -7.00 -26.33
N ALA A 17 -8.49 -7.96 -27.01
CA ALA A 17 -9.38 -7.70 -28.17
C ALA A 17 -10.77 -7.21 -27.78
N ARG A 18 -11.06 -7.03 -26.48
CA ARG A 18 -12.37 -6.64 -25.97
C ARG A 18 -13.49 -7.63 -26.34
N ASP A 19 -13.20 -8.94 -26.38
CA ASP A 19 -14.21 -9.97 -26.54
C ASP A 19 -15.32 -9.79 -25.49
N PRO A 20 -16.61 -9.66 -25.86
CA PRO A 20 -17.66 -9.26 -24.95
C PRO A 20 -17.85 -10.21 -23.76
N GLU A 21 -17.71 -11.52 -23.97
CA GLU A 21 -17.90 -12.52 -22.92
C GLU A 21 -16.75 -12.47 -21.91
N VAL A 22 -15.52 -12.53 -22.40
CA VAL A 22 -14.30 -12.51 -21.53
C VAL A 22 -14.18 -11.17 -20.81
N TYR A 23 -14.48 -10.08 -21.52
CA TYR A 23 -14.35 -8.76 -20.94
C TYR A 23 -15.42 -8.50 -19.85
N SER A 24 -16.67 -8.90 -20.07
CA SER A 24 -17.74 -8.79 -19.08
C SER A 24 -17.48 -9.63 -17.83
N LEU A 25 -16.93 -10.84 -18.01
CA LEU A 25 -16.51 -11.67 -16.87
C LEU A 25 -15.42 -10.97 -16.05
N TRP A 26 -14.41 -10.44 -16.73
CA TRP A 26 -13.33 -9.71 -16.09
C TRP A 26 -13.85 -8.45 -15.35
N GLU A 27 -14.73 -7.66 -15.94
CA GLU A 27 -15.34 -6.48 -15.28
C GLU A 27 -16.11 -6.87 -14.03
N THR A 28 -16.90 -7.94 -14.09
CA THR A 28 -17.65 -8.44 -12.94
C THR A 28 -16.74 -8.86 -11.79
N MET A 29 -15.71 -9.67 -12.08
CA MET A 29 -14.75 -10.13 -11.07
C MET A 29 -13.97 -8.98 -10.44
N ASN A 30 -13.51 -8.01 -11.25
CA ASN A 30 -12.82 -6.83 -10.72
C ASN A 30 -13.76 -5.94 -9.90
N GLY A 31 -15.04 -5.82 -10.29
CA GLY A 31 -16.03 -5.10 -9.52
C GLY A 31 -16.12 -5.62 -8.08
N TRP A 32 -16.20 -6.92 -7.89
CA TRP A 32 -16.19 -7.52 -6.54
C TRP A 32 -14.91 -7.23 -5.75
N VAL A 33 -13.76 -7.26 -6.42
CA VAL A 33 -12.47 -6.94 -5.77
C VAL A 33 -12.42 -5.47 -5.35
N TYR A 34 -12.89 -4.56 -6.20
CA TYR A 34 -12.91 -3.13 -5.88
C TYR A 34 -13.86 -2.81 -4.72
N GLU A 35 -15.03 -3.44 -4.67
CA GLU A 35 -15.96 -3.33 -3.53
C GLU A 35 -15.27 -3.78 -2.23
N GLY A 36 -14.53 -4.90 -2.26
CA GLY A 36 -13.74 -5.38 -1.12
C GLY A 36 -12.65 -4.39 -0.71
N PHE A 37 -11.89 -3.85 -1.67
CA PHE A 37 -10.86 -2.85 -1.39
C PHE A 37 -11.44 -1.59 -0.75
N ASP A 38 -12.59 -1.11 -1.21
CA ASP A 38 -13.26 0.06 -0.66
C ASP A 38 -13.64 -0.16 0.82
N VAL A 39 -14.10 -1.35 1.19
CA VAL A 39 -14.39 -1.71 2.58
C VAL A 39 -13.13 -1.66 3.43
N THR A 40 -12.04 -2.27 2.98
CA THR A 40 -10.76 -2.31 3.70
C THR A 40 -10.15 -0.91 3.85
N TYR A 41 -10.10 -0.11 2.77
CA TYR A 41 -9.58 1.26 2.82
C TYR A 41 -10.39 2.14 3.78
N LYS A 42 -11.72 2.02 3.74
CA LYS A 42 -12.61 2.76 4.63
C LYS A 42 -12.41 2.37 6.09
N ALA A 43 -12.25 1.08 6.40
CA ALA A 43 -11.92 0.60 7.74
C ALA A 43 -10.58 1.16 8.22
N LEU A 44 -9.56 1.20 7.35
CA LEU A 44 -8.26 1.77 7.65
C LEU A 44 -8.26 3.32 7.69
N GLY A 45 -9.33 3.99 7.24
CA GLY A 45 -9.40 5.44 7.14
C GLY A 45 -8.45 6.01 6.09
N VAL A 46 -8.28 5.28 4.98
CA VAL A 46 -7.44 5.66 3.84
C VAL A 46 -8.35 6.11 2.70
N ASP A 47 -8.00 7.20 2.05
CA ASP A 47 -8.67 7.75 0.87
C ASP A 47 -7.65 8.13 -0.21
N PHE A 48 -8.11 8.31 -1.44
CA PHE A 48 -7.27 8.58 -2.60
C PHE A 48 -7.85 9.70 -3.45
N ASP A 49 -7.03 10.68 -3.80
CA ASP A 49 -7.43 11.75 -4.73
C ASP A 49 -7.70 11.22 -6.13
N LYS A 50 -6.97 10.17 -6.56
CA LYS A 50 -7.10 9.59 -7.88
C LYS A 50 -6.69 8.12 -7.92
N VAL A 51 -7.49 7.31 -8.61
CA VAL A 51 -7.21 5.90 -8.86
C VAL A 51 -6.85 5.68 -10.32
N TYR A 52 -5.76 4.99 -10.58
CA TYR A 52 -5.33 4.57 -11.91
C TYR A 52 -5.49 3.06 -12.06
N TYR A 53 -6.24 2.64 -13.06
CA TYR A 53 -6.43 1.22 -13.37
C TYR A 53 -5.45 0.80 -14.48
N GLU A 54 -4.74 -0.29 -14.27
CA GLU A 54 -3.79 -0.84 -15.26
C GLU A 54 -4.44 -1.08 -16.63
N SER A 55 -5.70 -1.50 -16.64
CA SER A 55 -6.49 -1.67 -17.88
C SER A 55 -6.60 -0.40 -18.73
N GLN A 56 -6.43 0.77 -18.13
CA GLN A 56 -6.46 2.07 -18.81
C GLN A 56 -5.06 2.56 -19.22
N THR A 57 -4.02 2.14 -18.50
CA THR A 57 -2.63 2.55 -18.78
C THR A 57 -1.87 1.53 -19.65
N TYR A 58 -2.41 0.34 -19.80
CA TYR A 58 -1.83 -0.76 -20.54
C TYR A 58 -1.45 -0.42 -22.00
N LEU A 59 -2.35 0.25 -22.74
CA LEU A 59 -2.12 0.66 -24.12
C LEU A 59 -1.04 1.73 -24.26
N LEU A 60 -0.94 2.62 -23.28
CA LEU A 60 0.10 3.65 -23.25
C LEU A 60 1.50 3.04 -23.14
N GLY A 61 1.65 1.99 -22.35
CA GLY A 61 2.89 1.27 -22.25
C GLY A 61 3.35 0.70 -23.60
N LYS A 62 2.45 0.15 -24.39
CA LYS A 62 2.74 -0.34 -25.76
C LYS A 62 3.19 0.82 -26.68
N SER A 63 2.57 1.98 -26.61
CA SER A 63 2.96 3.15 -27.40
C SER A 63 4.37 3.62 -27.07
N LEU A 64 4.77 3.60 -25.79
CA LEU A 64 6.13 3.93 -25.37
C LEU A 64 7.14 2.88 -25.87
N VAL A 65 6.76 1.61 -25.96
CA VAL A 65 7.61 0.58 -26.55
C VAL A 65 7.81 0.82 -28.05
N GLU A 66 6.78 1.20 -28.78
CA GLU A 66 6.90 1.58 -30.21
C GLU A 66 7.76 2.82 -30.38
N GLU A 67 7.64 3.80 -29.48
CA GLU A 67 8.52 4.97 -29.46
C GLU A 67 9.99 4.57 -29.27
N GLY A 68 10.26 3.70 -28.30
CA GLY A 68 11.61 3.22 -28.02
C GLY A 68 12.23 2.46 -29.19
N LEU A 69 11.43 1.65 -29.91
CA LEU A 69 11.86 0.99 -31.16
C LEU A 69 12.21 2.02 -32.23
N ARG A 70 11.39 3.06 -32.45
CA ARG A 70 11.66 4.13 -33.42
C ARG A 70 12.92 4.92 -33.08
N LYS A 71 13.19 5.14 -31.80
CA LYS A 71 14.39 5.81 -31.30
C LYS A 71 15.65 4.94 -31.30
N GLY A 72 15.52 3.63 -31.58
CA GLY A 72 16.63 2.67 -31.51
C GLY A 72 17.09 2.37 -30.07
N VAL A 73 16.30 2.74 -29.07
CA VAL A 73 16.56 2.44 -27.64
C VAL A 73 16.17 1.00 -27.33
N PHE A 74 15.14 0.51 -27.98
CA PHE A 74 14.65 -0.86 -27.88
C PHE A 74 14.93 -1.60 -29.18
N TYR A 75 15.01 -2.92 -29.09
CA TYR A 75 15.24 -3.78 -30.26
C TYR A 75 14.33 -5.00 -30.22
N ARG A 76 14.12 -5.57 -31.41
CA ARG A 76 13.27 -6.75 -31.60
C ARG A 76 14.13 -7.97 -31.82
N ARG A 77 13.81 -9.06 -31.12
CA ARG A 77 14.44 -10.37 -31.34
C ARG A 77 13.72 -11.14 -32.45
N PRO A 78 14.34 -12.23 -32.96
CA PRO A 78 13.76 -13.02 -34.04
C PRO A 78 12.40 -13.66 -33.72
N ASP A 79 12.11 -13.89 -32.44
CA ASP A 79 10.81 -14.36 -31.93
C ASP A 79 9.76 -13.25 -31.81
N ASN A 80 10.04 -12.06 -32.32
CA ASN A 80 9.20 -10.88 -32.30
C ASN A 80 9.10 -10.19 -30.92
N SER A 81 9.72 -10.69 -29.87
CA SER A 81 9.78 -10.05 -28.56
C SER A 81 10.58 -8.74 -28.61
N VAL A 82 10.21 -7.77 -27.76
CA VAL A 82 10.90 -6.48 -27.68
C VAL A 82 11.67 -6.38 -26.37
N TRP A 83 12.91 -5.96 -26.47
CA TRP A 83 13.87 -5.92 -25.39
C TRP A 83 14.58 -4.56 -25.33
N ILE A 84 15.13 -4.26 -24.15
CA ILE A 84 16.14 -3.21 -23.95
C ILE A 84 17.40 -3.83 -23.36
N ASP A 85 18.56 -3.39 -23.86
CA ASP A 85 19.86 -3.74 -23.30
C ASP A 85 20.29 -2.67 -22.29
N LEU A 86 20.48 -3.09 -21.05
CA LEU A 86 20.92 -2.27 -19.92
C LEU A 86 22.27 -2.74 -19.37
N THR A 87 22.96 -3.61 -20.09
CA THR A 87 24.23 -4.23 -19.62
C THR A 87 25.34 -3.21 -19.45
N ALA A 88 25.38 -2.16 -20.28
CA ALA A 88 26.30 -1.05 -20.14
C ALA A 88 26.08 -0.23 -18.86
N ASP A 89 24.91 -0.31 -18.26
CA ASP A 89 24.54 0.37 -17.02
C ASP A 89 24.62 -0.58 -15.80
N GLY A 90 25.16 -1.79 -15.98
CA GLY A 90 25.33 -2.80 -14.94
C GLY A 90 24.06 -3.58 -14.58
N LEU A 91 23.04 -3.53 -15.42
CA LEU A 91 21.81 -4.31 -15.28
C LEU A 91 21.71 -5.35 -16.42
N ASP A 92 20.65 -6.16 -16.40
CA ASP A 92 20.40 -7.16 -17.44
C ASP A 92 19.61 -6.59 -18.62
N GLU A 93 19.59 -7.32 -19.74
CA GLU A 93 18.57 -7.10 -20.77
C GLU A 93 17.18 -7.35 -20.21
N LYS A 94 16.22 -6.51 -20.58
CA LYS A 94 14.82 -6.61 -20.09
C LYS A 94 13.83 -6.76 -21.22
N LEU A 95 12.94 -7.75 -21.05
CA LEU A 95 11.78 -7.95 -21.89
C LEU A 95 10.76 -6.84 -21.64
N LEU A 96 10.25 -6.25 -22.72
CA LEU A 96 9.20 -5.23 -22.70
C LEU A 96 7.89 -5.74 -23.34
N LEU A 97 7.99 -6.49 -24.45
CA LEU A 97 6.83 -7.17 -25.03
C LEU A 97 7.22 -8.62 -25.35
N ARG A 98 6.29 -9.55 -25.11
CA ARG A 98 6.44 -10.93 -25.54
C ARG A 98 6.32 -11.04 -27.04
N GLY A 99 6.75 -12.17 -27.63
CA GLY A 99 6.69 -12.41 -29.07
C GLY A 99 5.29 -12.38 -29.66
N ASP A 100 4.26 -12.63 -28.87
CA ASP A 100 2.85 -12.50 -29.24
C ASP A 100 2.31 -11.06 -29.11
N GLY A 101 3.14 -10.10 -28.73
CA GLY A 101 2.79 -8.69 -28.55
C GLY A 101 2.15 -8.35 -27.22
N THR A 102 1.99 -9.31 -26.29
CA THR A 102 1.46 -9.03 -24.96
C THR A 102 2.47 -8.33 -24.07
N SER A 103 1.97 -7.43 -23.22
CA SER A 103 2.79 -6.65 -22.28
C SER A 103 3.30 -7.50 -21.11
N VAL A 104 4.36 -7.00 -20.48
CA VAL A 104 4.84 -7.44 -19.18
C VAL A 104 4.66 -6.32 -18.16
N TYR A 105 4.87 -6.60 -16.87
CA TYR A 105 4.72 -5.58 -15.80
C TYR A 105 5.51 -4.29 -16.08
N MET A 106 6.73 -4.39 -16.59
CA MET A 106 7.54 -3.21 -16.92
C MET A 106 6.86 -2.28 -17.92
N THR A 107 6.19 -2.84 -18.93
CA THR A 107 5.47 -2.06 -19.94
C THR A 107 4.29 -1.32 -19.34
N GLN A 108 3.57 -1.97 -18.43
CA GLN A 108 2.44 -1.37 -17.72
C GLN A 108 2.90 -0.22 -16.82
N ASP A 109 3.99 -0.41 -16.09
CA ASP A 109 4.54 0.62 -15.20
C ASP A 109 5.11 1.80 -15.97
N LEU A 110 5.72 1.59 -17.13
CA LEU A 110 6.12 2.68 -18.04
C LEU A 110 4.92 3.52 -18.44
N GLY A 111 3.83 2.88 -18.88
CA GLY A 111 2.60 3.57 -19.25
C GLY A 111 1.95 4.32 -18.09
N THR A 112 1.95 3.72 -16.91
CA THR A 112 1.41 4.33 -15.69
C THR A 112 2.24 5.52 -15.22
N ALA A 113 3.57 5.41 -15.21
CA ALA A 113 4.48 6.52 -14.88
C ALA A 113 4.30 7.69 -15.84
N TYR A 114 4.30 7.40 -17.14
CA TYR A 114 4.04 8.41 -18.17
C TYR A 114 2.74 9.16 -17.91
N ARG A 115 1.64 8.41 -17.71
CA ARG A 115 0.31 9.00 -17.50
C ARG A 115 0.25 9.87 -16.25
N ARG A 116 0.91 9.46 -15.16
CA ARG A 116 0.93 10.21 -13.90
C ARG A 116 1.63 11.56 -14.04
N PHE A 117 2.78 11.59 -14.71
CA PHE A 117 3.50 12.84 -14.97
C PHE A 117 2.71 13.77 -15.89
N GLU A 118 2.14 13.25 -16.99
CA GLU A 118 1.34 14.05 -17.94
C GLU A 118 0.08 14.64 -17.29
N ASP A 119 -0.68 13.82 -16.55
CA ASP A 119 -1.96 14.23 -15.99
C ASP A 119 -1.81 15.24 -14.83
N ASN A 120 -0.75 15.12 -14.02
CA ASN A 120 -0.67 15.84 -12.75
C ASN A 120 0.45 16.89 -12.71
N LYS A 121 1.30 16.99 -13.72
CA LYS A 121 2.47 17.91 -13.77
C LYS A 121 3.30 17.81 -12.50
N LEU A 122 3.70 16.58 -12.17
CA LEU A 122 4.38 16.26 -10.92
C LEU A 122 5.79 16.87 -10.88
N ASP A 123 6.16 17.43 -9.74
CA ASP A 123 7.55 17.76 -9.42
C ASP A 123 8.30 16.48 -9.00
N ASP A 124 7.67 15.65 -8.15
CA ASP A 124 8.22 14.38 -7.67
C ASP A 124 7.15 13.28 -7.66
N MET A 125 7.58 12.04 -7.87
CA MET A 125 6.72 10.86 -7.77
C MET A 125 7.34 9.83 -6.82
N ILE A 126 6.60 9.51 -5.75
CA ILE A 126 7.01 8.52 -4.76
C ILE A 126 6.19 7.23 -4.95
N TYR A 127 6.88 6.13 -5.24
CA TYR A 127 6.30 4.80 -5.26
C TYR A 127 6.48 4.14 -3.89
N VAL A 128 5.39 3.84 -3.20
CA VAL A 128 5.39 3.10 -1.94
C VAL A 128 5.17 1.63 -2.25
N VAL A 129 6.25 0.86 -2.38
CA VAL A 129 6.23 -0.55 -2.81
C VAL A 129 7.30 -1.34 -2.04
N GLY A 130 7.06 -2.63 -1.81
CA GLY A 130 7.97 -3.51 -1.08
C GLY A 130 9.38 -3.61 -1.69
N ASN A 131 10.35 -3.88 -0.85
CA ASN A 131 11.78 -3.95 -1.20
C ASN A 131 12.12 -5.03 -2.23
N GLU A 132 11.27 -6.02 -2.42
CA GLU A 132 11.42 -7.04 -3.47
C GLU A 132 11.39 -6.44 -4.88
N GLN A 133 10.84 -5.21 -5.04
CA GLN A 133 10.75 -4.49 -6.30
C GLN A 133 11.89 -3.48 -6.54
N ASN A 134 12.92 -3.47 -5.69
CA ASN A 134 14.05 -2.53 -5.83
C ASN A 134 14.67 -2.54 -7.23
N TYR A 135 14.95 -3.74 -7.73
CA TYR A 135 15.52 -3.92 -9.07
C TYR A 135 14.56 -3.44 -10.18
N HIS A 136 13.28 -3.72 -10.03
CA HIS A 136 12.26 -3.28 -10.99
C HIS A 136 12.22 -1.75 -11.13
N PHE A 137 12.25 -1.01 -10.01
CA PHE A 137 12.25 0.45 -10.03
C PHE A 137 13.57 1.05 -10.56
N GLN A 138 14.71 0.39 -10.33
CA GLN A 138 15.97 0.78 -10.98
C GLN A 138 15.85 0.68 -12.51
N VAL A 139 15.30 -0.42 -13.01
CA VAL A 139 15.05 -0.62 -14.44
C VAL A 139 14.06 0.40 -14.97
N LEU A 140 12.94 0.65 -14.29
CA LEU A 140 11.91 1.62 -14.71
C LEU A 140 12.52 3.02 -14.90
N LYS A 141 13.29 3.51 -13.92
CA LYS A 141 13.97 4.80 -14.00
C LYS A 141 14.92 4.88 -15.19
N LEU A 142 15.73 3.85 -15.38
CA LEU A 142 16.73 3.81 -16.44
C LEU A 142 16.08 3.74 -17.84
N VAL A 143 15.00 2.98 -17.97
CA VAL A 143 14.24 2.90 -19.23
C VAL A 143 13.63 4.25 -19.59
N LEU A 144 12.99 4.93 -18.64
CA LEU A 144 12.45 6.28 -18.85
C LEU A 144 13.55 7.27 -19.26
N LYS A 145 14.70 7.23 -18.59
CA LYS A 145 15.85 8.06 -18.92
C LYS A 145 16.35 7.84 -20.35
N LYS A 146 16.51 6.58 -20.77
CA LYS A 146 16.94 6.22 -22.12
C LYS A 146 15.90 6.58 -23.20
N LEU A 147 14.61 6.58 -22.85
CA LEU A 147 13.54 7.08 -23.73
C LEU A 147 13.55 8.60 -23.92
N GLY A 148 14.30 9.34 -23.11
CA GLY A 148 14.39 10.78 -23.17
C GLY A 148 13.57 11.52 -22.11
N TYR A 149 13.01 10.79 -21.13
CA TYR A 149 12.30 11.34 -19.98
C TYR A 149 13.21 11.46 -18.76
N ALA A 150 14.41 12.01 -18.94
CA ALA A 150 15.41 12.13 -17.87
C ALA A 150 14.88 12.96 -16.69
N ASP A 151 14.23 14.08 -16.98
CA ASP A 151 13.66 14.96 -15.95
C ASP A 151 12.66 14.24 -15.07
N TRP A 152 11.84 13.34 -15.63
CA TRP A 152 10.91 12.54 -14.86
C TRP A 152 11.60 11.42 -14.08
N SER A 153 12.56 10.73 -14.72
CA SER A 153 13.24 9.60 -14.10
C SER A 153 14.02 9.99 -12.84
N ASP A 154 14.60 11.18 -12.84
CA ASP A 154 15.41 11.68 -11.71
C ASP A 154 14.50 12.08 -10.52
N HIS A 155 13.23 12.40 -10.78
CA HIS A 155 12.20 12.71 -9.78
C HIS A 155 11.34 11.51 -9.34
N ILE A 156 11.69 10.31 -9.73
CA ILE A 156 11.04 9.09 -9.23
C ILE A 156 11.80 8.58 -8.00
N THR A 157 11.11 8.45 -6.89
CA THR A 157 11.62 7.84 -5.66
C THR A 157 10.87 6.55 -5.34
N HIS A 158 11.60 5.47 -5.10
CA HIS A 158 11.03 4.25 -4.56
C HIS A 158 11.18 4.25 -3.04
N LEU A 159 10.08 4.51 -2.31
CA LEU A 159 10.01 4.25 -0.88
C LEU A 159 9.84 2.75 -0.68
N SER A 160 11.00 2.10 -0.60
CA SER A 160 11.12 0.65 -0.49
C SER A 160 10.86 0.22 0.95
N TYR A 161 9.66 -0.31 1.24
CA TYR A 161 9.36 -0.78 2.58
C TYR A 161 9.78 -2.23 2.79
N GLY A 162 10.16 -2.55 4.05
CA GLY A 162 10.46 -3.90 4.51
C GLY A 162 9.19 -4.74 4.65
N MET A 163 9.36 -6.05 4.67
CA MET A 163 8.24 -6.97 4.81
C MET A 163 7.71 -6.99 6.25
N VAL A 164 6.41 -7.19 6.39
CA VAL A 164 5.77 -7.53 7.66
C VAL A 164 5.70 -9.05 7.73
N GLU A 165 6.30 -9.62 8.74
CA GLU A 165 6.31 -11.08 8.98
C GLU A 165 5.45 -11.39 10.22
N LEU A 166 4.83 -12.55 10.23
CA LEU A 166 4.11 -13.07 11.40
C LEU A 166 5.01 -14.02 12.18
N PRO A 167 4.72 -14.33 13.47
CA PRO A 167 5.47 -15.30 14.24
C PRO A 167 5.59 -16.67 13.57
N GLU A 168 4.60 -17.07 12.79
CA GLU A 168 4.57 -18.31 12.01
C GLU A 168 5.43 -18.29 10.75
N GLY A 169 5.97 -17.13 10.37
CA GLY A 169 6.86 -16.94 9.23
C GLY A 169 6.34 -15.99 8.14
N LYS A 170 7.02 -16.01 6.99
CA LYS A 170 6.70 -15.12 5.88
C LYS A 170 5.35 -15.46 5.25
N MET A 171 4.55 -14.44 5.02
CA MET A 171 3.33 -14.56 4.22
C MET A 171 3.69 -14.85 2.76
N LYS A 172 3.17 -15.95 2.20
CA LYS A 172 3.38 -16.32 0.81
C LYS A 172 2.06 -16.62 0.13
N SER A 173 1.60 -15.75 -0.72
CA SER A 173 0.33 -15.88 -1.45
C SER A 173 0.22 -17.16 -2.28
N ARG A 174 1.34 -17.64 -2.85
CA ARG A 174 1.37 -18.86 -3.66
C ARG A 174 1.30 -20.16 -2.84
N GLU A 175 1.57 -20.10 -1.55
CA GLU A 175 1.56 -21.24 -0.63
C GLU A 175 0.32 -21.25 0.27
N GLY A 176 -0.60 -20.27 0.10
CA GLY A 176 -1.84 -20.18 0.89
C GLY A 176 -1.63 -19.71 2.34
N THR A 177 -0.47 -19.15 2.66
CA THR A 177 -0.12 -18.62 3.98
C THR A 177 -0.23 -17.08 4.01
N VAL A 178 -1.25 -16.54 3.36
CA VAL A 178 -1.55 -15.11 3.39
C VAL A 178 -2.55 -14.86 4.51
N VAL A 179 -2.30 -13.86 5.33
CA VAL A 179 -3.31 -13.29 6.22
C VAL A 179 -3.93 -12.10 5.51
N ASP A 180 -5.22 -12.16 5.27
CA ASP A 180 -5.96 -11.05 4.69
C ASP A 180 -5.98 -9.86 5.65
N ALA A 181 -5.97 -8.65 5.11
CA ALA A 181 -6.03 -7.43 5.91
C ALA A 181 -7.31 -7.36 6.74
N ASP A 182 -8.43 -7.81 6.19
CA ASP A 182 -9.71 -7.81 6.87
C ASP A 182 -9.74 -8.82 8.03
N ASP A 183 -9.15 -10.00 7.85
CA ASP A 183 -8.99 -11.02 8.91
C ASP A 183 -8.08 -10.46 10.02
N LEU A 184 -6.97 -9.82 9.65
CA LEU A 184 -6.07 -9.21 10.62
C LEU A 184 -6.76 -8.10 11.43
N ILE A 185 -7.55 -7.25 10.78
CA ILE A 185 -8.35 -6.22 11.45
C ILE A 185 -9.36 -6.86 12.41
N ALA A 186 -10.06 -7.90 11.97
CA ALA A 186 -11.03 -8.62 12.80
C ALA A 186 -10.37 -9.25 14.04
N ASP A 187 -9.23 -9.90 13.88
CA ASP A 187 -8.45 -10.48 14.97
C ASP A 187 -7.96 -9.41 15.95
N MET A 188 -7.51 -8.27 15.45
CA MET A 188 -7.09 -7.15 16.28
C MET A 188 -8.24 -6.57 17.11
N VAL A 189 -9.43 -6.43 16.50
CA VAL A 189 -10.64 -5.97 17.19
C VAL A 189 -11.08 -6.97 18.26
N ALA A 190 -11.06 -8.26 17.94
CA ALA A 190 -11.41 -9.32 18.90
C ALA A 190 -10.44 -9.33 20.09
N THR A 191 -9.12 -9.26 19.83
CA THR A 191 -8.08 -9.22 20.88
C THR A 191 -8.23 -7.96 21.75
N ALA A 192 -8.49 -6.79 21.14
CA ALA A 192 -8.73 -5.56 21.87
C ALA A 192 -9.96 -5.64 22.78
N ARG A 193 -11.02 -6.30 22.30
CA ARG A 193 -12.24 -6.54 23.09
C ARG A 193 -11.96 -7.44 24.30
N GLU A 194 -11.27 -8.56 24.09
CA GLU A 194 -10.89 -9.50 25.14
C GLU A 194 -10.08 -8.81 26.25
N MET A 195 -9.01 -8.14 25.87
CA MET A 195 -8.12 -7.44 26.80
C MET A 195 -8.84 -6.28 27.55
N SER A 196 -9.72 -5.55 26.86
CA SER A 196 -10.49 -4.48 27.48
C SER A 196 -11.51 -5.01 28.48
N ALA A 197 -12.14 -6.15 28.20
CA ALA A 197 -13.05 -6.82 29.10
C ALA A 197 -12.32 -7.39 30.34
N GLU A 198 -11.16 -8.04 30.17
CA GLU A 198 -10.32 -8.50 31.27
C GLU A 198 -9.92 -7.39 32.23
N LEU A 199 -9.74 -6.18 31.71
CA LEU A 199 -9.41 -4.97 32.52
C LEU A 199 -10.65 -4.26 33.09
N GLY A 200 -11.86 -4.80 32.91
CA GLY A 200 -13.12 -4.22 33.39
C GLY A 200 -13.48 -2.87 32.72
N LYS A 201 -12.93 -2.59 31.54
CA LYS A 201 -13.11 -1.29 30.86
C LYS A 201 -14.39 -1.21 30.03
N LEU A 202 -15.09 -2.32 29.86
CA LEU A 202 -16.32 -2.45 29.07
C LEU A 202 -17.57 -2.73 29.94
N ASP A 203 -17.41 -2.83 31.27
CA ASP A 203 -18.47 -3.26 32.19
C ASP A 203 -19.70 -2.37 32.15
N ASP A 204 -19.51 -1.07 31.94
CA ASP A 204 -20.58 -0.07 31.90
C ASP A 204 -21.01 0.31 30.46
N CYS A 205 -20.50 -0.39 29.45
CA CYS A 205 -20.77 -0.12 28.03
C CYS A 205 -21.94 -0.95 27.51
N SER A 206 -22.77 -0.35 26.66
CA SER A 206 -23.65 -1.11 25.81
C SER A 206 -22.85 -1.99 24.82
N GLU A 207 -23.47 -3.00 24.24
CA GLU A 207 -22.82 -3.87 23.24
C GLU A 207 -22.31 -3.08 22.02
N GLU A 208 -23.07 -2.06 21.60
CA GLU A 208 -22.68 -1.18 20.49
C GLU A 208 -21.47 -0.32 20.84
N GLU A 209 -21.44 0.26 22.05
CA GLU A 209 -20.30 1.03 22.55
C GLU A 209 -19.06 0.15 22.72
N ALA A 210 -19.20 -1.04 23.27
CA ALA A 210 -18.13 -2.00 23.44
C ALA A 210 -17.51 -2.39 22.09
N ASN A 211 -18.32 -2.60 21.05
CA ASN A 211 -17.86 -2.87 19.70
C ASN A 211 -17.13 -1.66 19.10
N ALA A 212 -17.68 -0.46 19.26
CA ALA A 212 -17.04 0.76 18.75
C ALA A 212 -15.68 1.03 19.40
N VAL A 213 -15.59 0.89 20.73
CA VAL A 213 -14.34 1.04 21.48
C VAL A 213 -13.32 -0.02 21.07
N SER A 214 -13.73 -1.28 20.98
CA SER A 214 -12.85 -2.38 20.58
C SER A 214 -12.30 -2.18 19.17
N THR A 215 -13.13 -1.67 18.26
CA THR A 215 -12.70 -1.34 16.88
C THR A 215 -11.68 -0.19 16.89
N MET A 216 -11.93 0.89 17.64
CA MET A 216 -10.98 1.99 17.75
C MET A 216 -9.65 1.57 18.35
N VAL A 217 -9.67 0.74 19.39
CA VAL A 217 -8.46 0.24 20.05
C VAL A 217 -7.70 -0.71 19.15
N GLY A 218 -8.37 -1.69 18.54
CA GLY A 218 -7.76 -2.67 17.64
C GLY A 218 -7.11 -2.02 16.43
N LEU A 219 -7.81 -1.14 15.72
CA LEU A 219 -7.28 -0.40 14.59
C LEU A 219 -6.16 0.58 15.00
N GLY A 220 -6.30 1.25 16.11
CA GLY A 220 -5.26 2.14 16.64
C GLY A 220 -3.98 1.39 16.97
N ALA A 221 -4.10 0.21 17.58
CA ALA A 221 -2.98 -0.67 17.88
C ALA A 221 -2.27 -1.14 16.61
N LEU A 222 -3.02 -1.65 15.63
CA LEU A 222 -2.51 -2.12 14.35
C LEU A 222 -1.72 -1.03 13.61
N LYS A 223 -2.36 0.11 13.41
CA LYS A 223 -1.75 1.23 12.68
C LYS A 223 -0.49 1.75 13.36
N TYR A 224 -0.56 1.97 14.67
CA TYR A 224 0.59 2.48 15.41
C TYR A 224 1.76 1.51 15.40
N PHE A 225 1.48 0.21 15.60
CA PHE A 225 2.53 -0.81 15.62
C PHE A 225 3.30 -0.88 14.29
N ILE A 226 2.57 -0.83 13.17
CA ILE A 226 3.18 -0.83 11.83
C ILE A 226 3.96 0.48 11.59
N LEU A 227 3.37 1.62 11.92
CA LEU A 227 3.93 2.93 11.57
C LEU A 227 5.07 3.40 12.50
N LYS A 228 5.21 2.84 13.71
CA LYS A 228 6.28 3.22 14.64
C LYS A 228 7.68 2.73 14.22
N VAL A 229 7.76 1.82 13.27
CA VAL A 229 9.02 1.24 12.77
C VAL A 229 9.45 1.96 11.50
N ASP A 230 10.78 2.14 11.30
CA ASP A 230 11.32 2.64 10.03
C ASP A 230 10.75 1.77 8.88
N PRO A 231 10.06 2.35 7.90
CA PRO A 231 9.40 1.59 6.86
C PRO A 231 10.33 0.68 6.05
N ARG A 232 11.63 0.97 6.00
CA ARG A 232 12.63 0.16 5.28
C ARG A 232 13.04 -1.12 6.01
N LYS A 233 12.67 -1.26 7.29
CA LYS A 233 12.99 -2.44 8.09
C LYS A 233 11.91 -3.49 7.96
N THR A 234 12.33 -4.76 7.88
CA THR A 234 11.44 -5.89 8.10
C THR A 234 11.01 -5.91 9.56
N MET A 235 9.74 -6.12 9.82
CA MET A 235 9.19 -6.19 11.16
C MET A 235 8.46 -7.51 11.40
N LEU A 236 8.52 -7.98 12.64
CA LEU A 236 7.67 -9.05 13.13
C LEU A 236 6.44 -8.40 13.78
N PHE A 237 5.25 -8.75 13.31
CA PHE A 237 4.00 -8.27 13.86
C PHE A 237 3.43 -9.28 14.86
N ASP A 238 3.27 -8.85 16.12
CA ASP A 238 2.58 -9.60 17.16
C ASP A 238 1.32 -8.84 17.60
N PRO A 239 0.10 -9.41 17.41
CA PRO A 239 -1.14 -8.79 17.80
C PRO A 239 -1.21 -8.43 19.29
N ARG A 240 -0.71 -9.29 20.19
CA ARG A 240 -0.79 -9.08 21.64
C ARG A 240 0.15 -7.96 22.11
N GLU A 241 1.36 -7.91 21.58
CA GLU A 241 2.32 -6.83 21.89
C GLU A 241 1.81 -5.46 21.40
N SER A 242 1.02 -5.43 20.33
CA SER A 242 0.52 -4.18 19.75
C SER A 242 -0.59 -3.53 20.59
N ILE A 243 -1.29 -4.30 21.44
CA ILE A 243 -2.44 -3.84 22.24
C ILE A 243 -2.06 -3.55 23.71
N ASP A 244 -0.80 -3.58 24.08
CA ASP A 244 -0.37 -3.26 25.45
C ASP A 244 -0.71 -1.81 25.81
N PHE A 245 -1.45 -1.62 26.92
CA PHE A 245 -1.84 -0.30 27.46
C PHE A 245 -0.74 0.40 28.28
N ASN A 246 0.38 -0.27 28.53
CA ASN A 246 1.48 0.25 29.35
C ASN A 246 2.76 0.54 28.56
N GLY A 247 2.77 0.27 27.25
CA GLY A 247 3.95 0.36 26.42
C GLY A 247 3.89 1.50 25.38
N ASN A 248 4.84 1.50 24.46
CA ASN A 248 4.85 2.39 23.31
C ASN A 248 3.88 1.85 22.22
N THR A 249 2.60 2.05 22.45
CA THR A 249 1.49 1.48 21.67
C THR A 249 0.41 2.50 21.38
N GLY A 250 -0.43 2.24 20.36
CA GLY A 250 -1.61 3.04 20.06
C GLY A 250 -2.57 3.14 21.24
N PRO A 251 -2.97 2.01 21.87
CA PRO A 251 -3.83 2.02 23.06
C PRO A 251 -3.32 2.86 24.23
N PHE A 252 -2.01 2.90 24.45
CA PHE A 252 -1.43 3.77 25.49
C PHE A 252 -1.66 5.26 25.18
N ILE A 253 -1.49 5.67 23.93
CA ILE A 253 -1.75 7.05 23.49
C ILE A 253 -3.25 7.38 23.62
N GLN A 254 -4.14 6.47 23.18
CA GLN A 254 -5.59 6.63 23.30
C GLN A 254 -6.01 6.73 24.76
N TYR A 255 -5.46 5.91 25.65
CA TYR A 255 -5.75 5.95 27.07
C TYR A 255 -5.26 7.26 27.72
N THR A 256 -4.05 7.72 27.35
CA THR A 256 -3.53 9.01 27.82
C THR A 256 -4.45 10.16 27.40
N HIS A 257 -4.90 10.18 26.15
CA HIS A 257 -5.88 11.15 25.65
C HIS A 257 -7.19 11.12 26.46
N ALA A 258 -7.76 9.94 26.68
CA ALA A 258 -8.98 9.77 27.47
C ALA A 258 -8.82 10.30 28.91
N ARG A 259 -7.66 10.10 29.53
CA ARG A 259 -7.36 10.66 30.87
C ARG A 259 -7.28 12.18 30.86
N ILE A 260 -6.59 12.77 29.87
CA ILE A 260 -6.54 14.22 29.72
C ILE A 260 -7.94 14.78 29.53
N CYS A 261 -8.76 14.23 28.65
CA CYS A 261 -10.14 14.65 28.47
C CYS A 261 -10.98 14.56 29.78
N SER A 262 -10.77 13.50 30.57
CA SER A 262 -11.44 13.35 31.87
C SER A 262 -11.00 14.42 32.88
N ILE A 263 -9.72 14.79 32.91
CA ILE A 263 -9.22 15.87 33.78
C ILE A 263 -9.83 17.22 33.39
N LEU A 264 -9.82 17.52 32.07
CA LEU A 264 -10.39 18.76 31.54
C LEU A 264 -11.89 18.87 31.85
N ARG A 265 -12.62 17.77 31.67
CA ARG A 265 -14.06 17.73 32.00
C ARG A 265 -14.30 18.01 33.51
N LYS A 266 -13.55 17.35 34.39
CA LYS A 266 -13.65 17.57 35.83
C LYS A 266 -13.26 18.99 36.23
N ALA A 267 -12.26 19.59 35.59
CA ALA A 267 -11.89 20.99 35.82
C ALA A 267 -13.04 21.93 35.42
N THR A 268 -13.68 21.69 34.28
CA THR A 268 -14.85 22.45 33.84
C THR A 268 -16.01 22.32 34.83
N GLU A 269 -16.31 21.09 35.27
CA GLU A 269 -17.35 20.83 36.28
C GLU A 269 -17.07 21.52 37.62
N ALA A 270 -15.81 21.67 38.00
CA ALA A 270 -15.35 22.39 39.18
C ALA A 270 -15.27 23.91 38.98
N GLY A 271 -15.62 24.44 37.82
CA GLY A 271 -15.58 25.87 37.49
C GLY A 271 -14.17 26.45 37.35
N ILE A 272 -13.17 25.61 37.08
CA ILE A 272 -11.79 26.04 36.84
C ILE A 272 -11.67 26.58 35.41
N ASP A 273 -11.33 27.85 35.30
CA ASP A 273 -11.01 28.46 34.00
C ASP A 273 -9.55 28.18 33.62
N PHE A 274 -9.37 27.32 32.64
CA PHE A 274 -8.06 26.96 32.06
C PHE A 274 -7.81 27.62 30.68
N SER A 275 -8.67 28.53 30.25
CA SER A 275 -8.48 29.31 29.02
C SER A 275 -7.52 30.49 29.23
N ALA A 276 -7.31 30.91 30.44
CA ALA A 276 -6.38 31.98 30.77
C ALA A 276 -4.93 31.47 30.65
N ALA A 277 -4.09 32.19 29.92
CA ALA A 277 -2.67 31.91 29.87
C ALA A 277 -2.07 32.03 31.27
N VAL A 278 -1.63 30.94 31.86
CA VAL A 278 -0.90 30.92 33.12
C VAL A 278 0.56 31.16 32.80
N GLN A 279 1.14 32.25 33.35
CA GLN A 279 2.61 32.35 33.41
C GLN A 279 3.08 31.35 34.49
N ALA A 280 3.56 30.22 34.04
CA ALA A 280 4.19 29.21 34.89
C ALA A 280 5.65 29.09 34.52
N ASP A 281 6.52 28.86 35.51
CA ASP A 281 7.86 28.39 35.25
C ASP A 281 7.73 26.92 34.84
N TYR A 282 7.98 26.65 33.56
CA TYR A 282 7.94 25.30 33.04
C TYR A 282 9.10 24.46 33.58
N LEU A 283 8.81 23.22 33.90
CA LEU A 283 9.85 22.23 34.19
C LEU A 283 10.67 21.94 32.92
N PRO A 284 11.96 21.56 33.05
CA PRO A 284 12.78 21.22 31.89
C PRO A 284 12.11 20.20 30.97
N GLU A 285 11.43 19.20 31.52
CA GLU A 285 10.71 18.16 30.77
C GLU A 285 9.46 18.67 30.02
N GLU A 286 8.88 19.82 30.47
CA GLU A 286 7.76 20.48 29.82
C GLU A 286 8.21 21.38 28.66
N ILE A 287 9.48 21.84 28.70
CA ILE A 287 10.09 22.66 27.63
C ILE A 287 10.51 21.76 26.46
N ASP A 288 10.84 20.50 26.74
CA ASP A 288 11.28 19.51 25.73
C ASP A 288 10.10 18.85 24.99
N LEU A 289 8.84 19.12 25.36
CA LEU A 289 7.63 18.66 24.69
C LEU A 289 7.20 19.65 23.60
#